data_5c75b81062ed8fde7908af93cb692ba7
#
_entry.id   5c75b81062ed8fde7908af93cb692ba7
#
_cell.length_a   1.000
_cell.length_b   1.000
_cell.length_c   1.000
_cell.angle_alpha   90.00
_cell.angle_beta   90.00
_cell.angle_gamma   90.00
#
_symmetry.space_group_name_H-M   'P 1'
#
loop_
_entity.id
_entity.type
_entity.pdbx_description
1 polymer ?
#
loop_
_entity_poly.entity_id
_entity_poly.type
_entity_poly.pdbx_seq_one_letter_code
_entity_poly.pdbx_strand_id
1 'polypeptide(L)'
;MWRKNLLCCVLVLSLTACETLEQKEHNDASDVHLQLGARYLSLGNYAAAKENLETAIDKNSDSVPAHIALAYLYEKLNKFDDARNQYEIVSRLDPENLSLQNNYGRFLCDRREFDKGVSLLEKLSNNLLDSTPWITVTNLGRCKLGMGDKASAEKYLTKALQQDPTYAPALLEMQKISYQNNNFQAANDYLQRYLMVAPQTPETLWIAIQTEAALGNTIAVKEYTQFLLVNFPFSNEAKQIKSSSPNK
;
A
#
# COMPACT_ATOMS: atom_id res chain seq x y z
N MET A 1 46.96 -45.46 4.11
CA MET A 1 45.99 -44.70 4.93
C MET A 1 45.39 -43.46 4.24
N TRP A 2 45.91 -42.92 3.15
CA TRP A 2 45.46 -41.69 2.49
C TRP A 2 44.28 -41.86 1.51
N ARG A 3 44.04 -43.03 0.96
CA ARG A 3 42.95 -43.26 -0.05
C ARG A 3 41.53 -43.28 0.53
N LYS A 4 41.33 -43.60 1.81
CA LYS A 4 40.00 -43.63 2.44
C LYS A 4 39.46 -42.26 2.80
N ASN A 5 40.31 -41.28 3.07
CA ASN A 5 39.87 -39.92 3.41
C ASN A 5 39.47 -39.09 2.17
N LEU A 6 39.98 -39.41 0.97
CA LEU A 6 39.61 -38.70 -0.25
C LEU A 6 38.18 -39.05 -0.72
N LEU A 7 37.74 -40.28 -0.50
CA LEU A 7 36.41 -40.74 -0.89
C LEU A 7 35.30 -40.10 -0.02
N CYS A 8 35.58 -39.87 1.28
CA CYS A 8 34.64 -39.23 2.19
C CYS A 8 34.44 -37.73 1.88
N CYS A 9 35.49 -37.01 1.48
CA CYS A 9 35.40 -35.60 1.10
C CYS A 9 34.63 -35.38 -0.21
N VAL A 10 34.75 -36.29 -1.18
CA VAL A 10 34.02 -36.19 -2.46
C VAL A 10 32.53 -36.47 -2.27
N LEU A 11 32.16 -37.41 -1.38
CA LEU A 11 30.77 -37.72 -1.08
C LEU A 11 30.06 -36.56 -0.32
N VAL A 12 30.77 -35.89 0.59
CA VAL A 12 30.21 -34.73 1.32
C VAL A 12 30.00 -33.53 0.38
N LEU A 13 30.95 -33.28 -0.55
CA LEU A 13 30.83 -32.21 -1.54
C LEU A 13 29.70 -32.42 -2.56
N SER A 14 29.38 -33.67 -2.92
CA SER A 14 28.28 -33.97 -3.84
C SER A 14 26.90 -33.82 -3.18
N LEU A 15 26.77 -34.11 -1.89
CA LEU A 15 25.51 -33.90 -1.15
C LEU A 15 25.18 -32.42 -0.96
N THR A 16 26.17 -31.60 -0.62
CA THR A 16 25.96 -30.15 -0.47
C THR A 16 25.65 -29.45 -1.80
N ALA A 17 26.18 -29.91 -2.92
CA ALA A 17 25.89 -29.36 -4.25
C ALA A 17 24.45 -29.70 -4.72
N CYS A 18 23.92 -30.87 -4.41
CA CYS A 18 22.52 -31.24 -4.71
C CYS A 18 21.54 -30.42 -3.88
N GLU A 19 21.76 -30.26 -2.57
CA GLU A 19 20.91 -29.45 -1.71
C GLU A 19 20.84 -27.99 -2.18
N THR A 20 21.95 -27.40 -2.64
CA THR A 20 21.97 -26.01 -3.12
C THR A 20 21.24 -25.82 -4.45
N LEU A 21 21.27 -26.81 -5.34
CA LEU A 21 20.54 -26.76 -6.62
C LEU A 21 19.02 -26.88 -6.41
N GLU A 22 18.59 -27.83 -5.56
CA GLU A 22 17.19 -28.02 -5.22
C GLU A 22 16.60 -26.77 -4.52
N GLN A 23 17.35 -26.17 -3.57
CA GLN A 23 16.96 -24.92 -2.93
C GLN A 23 16.84 -23.75 -3.92
N LYS A 24 17.72 -23.68 -4.92
CA LYS A 24 17.65 -22.66 -5.96
C LYS A 24 16.40 -22.84 -6.83
N GLU A 25 16.08 -24.05 -7.27
CA GLU A 25 14.86 -24.34 -8.03
C GLU A 25 13.60 -23.97 -7.24
N HIS A 26 13.57 -24.26 -5.93
CA HIS A 26 12.45 -23.88 -5.05
C HIS A 26 12.32 -22.36 -4.93
N ASN A 27 13.42 -21.65 -4.78
CA ASN A 27 13.39 -20.18 -4.72
C ASN A 27 12.94 -19.56 -6.05
N ASP A 28 13.44 -20.07 -7.18
CA ASP A 28 13.01 -19.59 -8.52
C ASP A 28 11.50 -19.85 -8.73
N ALA A 29 10.99 -21.01 -8.31
CA ALA A 29 9.56 -21.33 -8.36
C ALA A 29 8.74 -20.42 -7.41
N SER A 30 9.24 -20.15 -6.20
CA SER A 30 8.63 -19.20 -5.27
C SER A 30 8.46 -17.82 -5.89
N ASP A 31 9.51 -17.32 -6.54
CA ASP A 31 9.49 -15.99 -7.17
C ASP A 31 8.48 -15.90 -8.32
N VAL A 32 8.33 -16.95 -9.13
CA VAL A 32 7.31 -17.02 -10.19
C VAL A 32 5.90 -16.93 -9.59
N HIS A 33 5.61 -17.70 -8.57
CA HIS A 33 4.30 -17.68 -7.92
C HIS A 33 4.05 -16.37 -7.17
N LEU A 34 5.06 -15.76 -6.56
CA LEU A 34 4.97 -14.42 -5.98
C LEU A 34 4.56 -13.38 -7.03
N GLN A 35 5.21 -13.37 -8.21
CA GLN A 35 4.89 -12.44 -9.29
C GLN A 35 3.46 -12.64 -9.82
N LEU A 36 3.04 -13.89 -10.00
CA LEU A 36 1.66 -14.23 -10.41
C LEU A 36 0.66 -13.78 -9.35
N GLY A 37 0.92 -14.07 -8.09
CA GLY A 37 0.09 -13.67 -6.97
C GLY A 37 -0.07 -12.15 -6.88
N ALA A 38 1.02 -11.40 -6.99
CA ALA A 38 1.02 -9.94 -7.00
C ALA A 38 0.24 -9.37 -8.20
N ARG A 39 0.36 -9.99 -9.39
CA ARG A 39 -0.40 -9.58 -10.56
C ARG A 39 -1.90 -9.84 -10.39
N TYR A 40 -2.31 -11.02 -9.91
CA TYR A 40 -3.73 -11.30 -9.65
C TYR A 40 -4.30 -10.38 -8.58
N LEU A 41 -3.50 -10.03 -7.56
CA LEU A 41 -3.89 -9.08 -6.53
C LEU A 41 -4.17 -7.68 -7.13
N SER A 42 -3.31 -7.22 -8.04
CA SER A 42 -3.50 -5.93 -8.73
C SER A 42 -4.74 -5.92 -9.65
N LEU A 43 -5.13 -7.08 -10.16
CA LEU A 43 -6.34 -7.27 -11.00
C LEU A 43 -7.61 -7.49 -10.17
N GLY A 44 -7.51 -7.54 -8.82
CA GLY A 44 -8.64 -7.82 -7.93
C GLY A 44 -9.09 -9.29 -7.94
N ASN A 45 -8.35 -10.19 -8.59
CA ASN A 45 -8.64 -11.63 -8.54
C ASN A 45 -8.01 -12.23 -7.26
N TYR A 46 -8.68 -11.99 -6.14
CA TYR A 46 -8.17 -12.35 -4.82
C TYR A 46 -8.05 -13.87 -4.59
N ALA A 47 -8.88 -14.68 -5.25
CA ALA A 47 -8.79 -16.13 -5.14
C ALA A 47 -7.49 -16.66 -5.76
N ALA A 48 -7.21 -16.29 -7.02
CA ALA A 48 -5.98 -16.68 -7.71
C ALA A 48 -4.74 -16.04 -7.05
N ALA A 49 -4.85 -14.81 -6.52
CA ALA A 49 -3.78 -14.18 -5.77
C ALA A 49 -3.42 -15.00 -4.53
N LYS A 50 -4.42 -15.43 -3.75
CA LYS A 50 -4.22 -16.23 -2.54
C LYS A 50 -3.51 -17.54 -2.85
N GLU A 51 -4.03 -18.31 -3.82
CA GLU A 51 -3.45 -19.59 -4.24
C GLU A 51 -1.97 -19.46 -4.62
N ASN A 52 -1.65 -18.47 -5.44
CA ASN A 52 -0.27 -18.28 -5.88
C ASN A 52 0.64 -17.80 -4.74
N LEU A 53 0.19 -16.89 -3.88
CA LEU A 53 1.00 -16.42 -2.75
C LEU A 53 1.23 -17.54 -1.72
N GLU A 54 0.24 -18.37 -1.44
CA GLU A 54 0.40 -19.55 -0.58
C GLU A 54 1.37 -20.57 -1.21
N THR A 55 1.26 -20.80 -2.52
CA THR A 55 2.23 -21.66 -3.24
C THR A 55 3.65 -21.08 -3.19
N ALA A 56 3.80 -19.76 -3.30
CA ALA A 56 5.13 -19.14 -3.14
C ALA A 56 5.73 -19.40 -1.76
N ILE A 57 4.92 -19.31 -0.71
CA ILE A 57 5.35 -19.60 0.67
C ILE A 57 5.62 -21.09 0.87
N ASP A 58 4.84 -21.99 0.27
CA ASP A 58 5.07 -23.43 0.31
C ASP A 58 6.42 -23.82 -0.35
N LYS A 59 6.83 -23.08 -1.39
CA LYS A 59 8.13 -23.27 -2.04
C LYS A 59 9.28 -22.64 -1.26
N ASN A 60 9.04 -21.49 -0.63
CA ASN A 60 10.02 -20.80 0.20
C ASN A 60 9.30 -20.17 1.40
N SER A 61 9.31 -20.87 2.54
CA SER A 61 8.66 -20.44 3.79
C SER A 61 9.26 -19.16 4.39
N ASP A 62 10.44 -18.76 3.96
CA ASP A 62 11.13 -17.57 4.42
C ASP A 62 11.03 -16.40 3.42
N SER A 63 10.17 -16.54 2.40
CA SER A 63 9.97 -15.49 1.40
C SER A 63 9.27 -14.28 2.00
N VAL A 64 10.04 -13.34 2.52
CA VAL A 64 9.56 -12.06 3.07
C VAL A 64 8.61 -11.34 2.11
N PRO A 65 8.92 -11.19 0.80
CA PRO A 65 7.99 -10.55 -0.14
C PRO A 65 6.65 -11.28 -0.29
N ALA A 66 6.64 -12.62 -0.25
CA ALA A 66 5.41 -13.40 -0.37
C ALA A 66 4.50 -13.21 0.86
N HIS A 67 5.08 -13.24 2.07
CA HIS A 67 4.34 -12.96 3.29
C HIS A 67 3.78 -11.54 3.33
N ILE A 68 4.54 -10.52 2.91
CA ILE A 68 4.05 -9.13 2.82
C ILE A 68 2.89 -9.01 1.83
N ALA A 69 2.99 -9.65 0.66
CA ALA A 69 1.93 -9.65 -0.34
C ALA A 69 0.66 -10.37 0.17
N LEU A 70 0.83 -11.48 0.89
CA LEU A 70 -0.29 -12.21 1.50
C LEU A 70 -0.93 -11.41 2.64
N ALA A 71 -0.15 -10.71 3.45
CA ALA A 71 -0.68 -9.79 4.46
C ALA A 71 -1.57 -8.72 3.81
N TYR A 72 -1.09 -8.08 2.75
CA TYR A 72 -1.87 -7.08 2.02
C TYR A 72 -3.14 -7.66 1.40
N LEU A 73 -3.09 -8.88 0.84
CA LEU A 73 -4.27 -9.59 0.36
C LEU A 73 -5.30 -9.81 1.48
N TYR A 74 -4.85 -10.26 2.65
CA TYR A 74 -5.73 -10.45 3.80
C TYR A 74 -6.36 -9.14 4.29
N GLU A 75 -5.63 -8.03 4.23
CA GLU A 75 -6.21 -6.70 4.47
C GLU A 75 -7.36 -6.40 3.49
N LYS A 76 -7.16 -6.65 2.18
CA LYS A 76 -8.21 -6.47 1.15
C LYS A 76 -9.45 -7.34 1.38
N LEU A 77 -9.26 -8.50 1.97
CA LEU A 77 -10.33 -9.43 2.33
C LEU A 77 -10.94 -9.15 3.72
N ASN A 78 -10.50 -8.10 4.43
CA ASN A 78 -10.84 -7.77 5.82
C ASN A 78 -10.52 -8.91 6.82
N LYS A 79 -9.57 -9.78 6.49
CA LYS A 79 -9.05 -10.83 7.35
C LYS A 79 -7.87 -10.31 8.17
N PHE A 80 -8.16 -9.42 9.11
CA PHE A 80 -7.14 -8.64 9.79
C PHE A 80 -6.23 -9.45 10.72
N ASP A 81 -6.74 -10.52 11.33
CA ASP A 81 -5.93 -11.41 12.16
C ASP A 81 -4.95 -12.21 11.30
N ASP A 82 -5.39 -12.70 10.14
CA ASP A 82 -4.53 -13.38 9.18
C ASP A 82 -3.45 -12.42 8.64
N ALA A 83 -3.80 -11.17 8.34
CA ALA A 83 -2.85 -10.15 7.92
C ALA A 83 -1.79 -9.88 9.00
N ARG A 84 -2.21 -9.72 10.25
CA ARG A 84 -1.32 -9.53 11.40
C ARG A 84 -0.33 -10.68 11.53
N ASN A 85 -0.81 -11.91 11.45
CA ASN A 85 0.03 -13.10 11.55
C ASN A 85 1.15 -13.09 10.50
N GLN A 86 0.83 -12.68 9.26
CA GLN A 86 1.84 -12.58 8.21
C GLN A 86 2.88 -11.49 8.52
N TYR A 87 2.45 -10.31 8.98
CA TYR A 87 3.37 -9.25 9.41
C TYR A 87 4.28 -9.67 10.57
N GLU A 88 3.76 -10.41 11.53
CA GLU A 88 4.54 -10.92 12.66
C GLU A 88 5.54 -12.01 12.25
N ILE A 89 5.20 -12.85 11.25
CA ILE A 89 6.16 -13.81 10.66
C ILE A 89 7.34 -13.04 10.08
N VAL A 90 7.09 -12.05 9.21
CA VAL A 90 8.16 -11.27 8.59
C VAL A 90 8.98 -10.50 9.62
N SER A 91 8.35 -9.98 10.69
CA SER A 91 9.08 -9.29 11.76
C SER A 91 10.09 -10.19 12.49
N ARG A 92 9.89 -11.51 12.46
CA ARG A 92 10.86 -12.47 12.99
C ARG A 92 11.92 -12.87 11.96
N LEU A 93 11.53 -12.98 10.66
CA LEU A 93 12.43 -13.36 9.58
C LEU A 93 13.42 -12.25 9.23
N ASP A 94 12.93 -11.03 9.16
CA ASP A 94 13.72 -9.85 8.75
C ASP A 94 13.27 -8.60 9.54
N PRO A 95 13.74 -8.44 10.80
CA PRO A 95 13.32 -7.34 11.66
C PRO A 95 13.70 -5.95 11.15
N GLU A 96 14.73 -5.85 10.31
CA GLU A 96 15.21 -4.58 9.76
C GLU A 96 14.63 -4.25 8.38
N ASN A 97 13.66 -5.04 7.90
CA ASN A 97 13.03 -4.82 6.61
C ASN A 97 12.22 -3.52 6.60
N LEU A 98 12.71 -2.55 5.82
CA LEU A 98 12.08 -1.21 5.76
C LEU A 98 10.67 -1.26 5.17
N SER A 99 10.45 -2.10 4.13
CA SER A 99 9.14 -2.28 3.50
C SER A 99 8.12 -2.89 4.48
N LEU A 100 8.54 -3.91 5.24
CA LEU A 100 7.71 -4.49 6.30
C LEU A 100 7.34 -3.46 7.34
N GLN A 101 8.34 -2.77 7.91
CA GLN A 101 8.12 -1.80 8.98
C GLN A 101 7.12 -0.72 8.53
N ASN A 102 7.24 -0.25 7.29
CA ASN A 102 6.33 0.72 6.72
C ASN A 102 4.90 0.18 6.55
N ASN A 103 4.75 -1.01 5.96
CA ASN A 103 3.44 -1.62 5.74
C ASN A 103 2.77 -2.01 7.05
N TYR A 104 3.53 -2.58 7.97
CA TYR A 104 2.99 -2.97 9.29
C TYR A 104 2.63 -1.76 10.15
N GLY A 105 3.46 -0.71 10.13
CA GLY A 105 3.15 0.54 10.82
C GLY A 105 1.85 1.17 10.30
N ARG A 106 1.65 1.23 8.98
CA ARG A 106 0.39 1.64 8.36
C ARG A 106 -0.78 0.76 8.80
N PHE A 107 -0.63 -0.57 8.72
CA PHE A 107 -1.66 -1.52 9.15
C PHE A 107 -2.08 -1.31 10.61
N LEU A 108 -1.12 -1.13 11.52
CA LEU A 108 -1.41 -0.85 12.94
C LEU A 108 -2.23 0.44 13.11
N CYS A 109 -1.88 1.50 12.39
CA CYS A 109 -2.65 2.75 12.41
C CYS A 109 -4.07 2.56 11.86
N ASP A 110 -4.24 1.80 10.77
CA ASP A 110 -5.56 1.49 10.20
C ASP A 110 -6.42 0.65 11.18
N ARG A 111 -5.78 -0.10 12.08
CA ARG A 111 -6.44 -0.86 13.19
C ARG A 111 -6.55 -0.06 14.47
N ARG A 112 -6.25 1.24 14.47
CA ARG A 112 -6.27 2.15 15.61
C ARG A 112 -5.26 1.81 16.72
N GLU A 113 -4.26 0.99 16.43
CA GLU A 113 -3.11 0.74 17.32
C GLU A 113 -2.06 1.83 17.12
N PHE A 114 -2.46 3.07 17.33
CA PHE A 114 -1.71 4.25 16.92
C PHE A 114 -0.33 4.34 17.57
N ASP A 115 -0.22 4.05 18.85
CA ASP A 115 1.06 4.15 19.58
C ASP A 115 2.12 3.24 18.96
N LYS A 116 1.74 1.99 18.64
CA LYS A 116 2.64 1.04 17.98
C LYS A 116 2.96 1.45 16.55
N GLY A 117 1.93 1.85 15.78
CA GLY A 117 2.09 2.25 14.39
C GLY A 117 2.96 3.51 14.24
N VAL A 118 2.71 4.53 15.07
CA VAL A 118 3.52 5.76 15.07
C VAL A 118 4.96 5.46 15.48
N SER A 119 5.18 4.71 16.56
CA SER A 119 6.53 4.37 17.02
C SER A 119 7.34 3.66 15.93
N LEU A 120 6.72 2.71 15.22
CA LEU A 120 7.37 1.97 14.14
C LEU A 120 7.70 2.89 12.94
N LEU A 121 6.75 3.71 12.51
CA LEU A 121 6.93 4.63 11.39
C LEU A 121 7.90 5.78 11.71
N GLU A 122 7.93 6.29 12.96
CA GLU A 122 8.90 7.32 13.37
C GLU A 122 10.33 6.78 13.39
N LYS A 123 10.54 5.55 13.88
CA LYS A 123 11.84 4.87 13.79
C LYS A 123 12.30 4.80 12.33
N LEU A 124 11.39 4.39 11.44
CA LEU A 124 11.68 4.26 10.01
C LEU A 124 11.94 5.62 9.33
N SER A 125 11.16 6.65 9.63
CA SER A 125 11.28 7.98 9.01
C SER A 125 12.62 8.68 9.27
N ASN A 126 13.38 8.21 10.26
CA ASN A 126 14.73 8.66 10.59
C ASN A 126 15.82 7.73 10.02
N ASN A 127 15.45 6.67 9.30
CA ASN A 127 16.42 5.76 8.71
C ASN A 127 16.96 6.37 7.40
N LEU A 128 18.26 6.63 7.37
CA LEU A 128 18.96 7.19 6.20
C LEU A 128 19.04 6.22 4.99
N LEU A 129 18.77 4.94 5.21
CA LEU A 129 18.75 3.92 4.16
C LEU A 129 17.38 3.80 3.46
N ASP A 130 16.36 4.49 3.96
CA ASP A 130 15.06 4.53 3.29
C ASP A 130 15.18 5.34 1.99
N SER A 131 15.06 4.66 0.86
CA SER A 131 15.11 5.28 -0.47
C SER A 131 13.81 5.99 -0.86
N THR A 132 12.73 5.80 -0.09
CA THR A 132 11.39 6.34 -0.35
C THR A 132 10.75 6.94 0.90
N PRO A 133 11.46 7.85 1.60
CA PRO A 133 11.03 8.35 2.91
C PRO A 133 9.68 9.07 2.87
N TRP A 134 9.27 9.62 1.72
CA TRP A 134 7.96 10.24 1.55
C TRP A 134 6.80 9.27 1.76
N ILE A 135 6.98 7.96 1.50
CA ILE A 135 5.96 6.93 1.75
C ILE A 135 5.72 6.81 3.26
N THR A 136 6.81 6.62 4.01
CA THR A 136 6.78 6.51 5.47
C THR A 136 6.19 7.75 6.13
N VAL A 137 6.63 8.92 5.68
CA VAL A 137 6.14 10.21 6.20
C VAL A 137 4.66 10.43 5.87
N THR A 138 4.18 9.99 4.70
CA THR A 138 2.75 10.01 4.36
C THR A 138 1.95 9.07 5.27
N ASN A 139 2.45 7.87 5.55
CA ASN A 139 1.78 6.94 6.48
C ASN A 139 1.73 7.50 7.91
N LEU A 140 2.76 8.22 8.37
CA LEU A 140 2.71 8.98 9.62
C LEU A 140 1.61 10.05 9.59
N GLY A 141 1.52 10.82 8.51
CA GLY A 141 0.46 11.81 8.33
C GLY A 141 -0.93 11.19 8.42
N ARG A 142 -1.17 10.09 7.72
CA ARG A 142 -2.44 9.33 7.78
C ARG A 142 -2.73 8.79 9.18
N CYS A 143 -1.71 8.30 9.88
CA CYS A 143 -1.84 7.84 11.25
C CYS A 143 -2.30 8.98 12.18
N LYS A 144 -1.67 10.16 12.06
CA LYS A 144 -2.07 11.36 12.81
C LYS A 144 -3.49 11.82 12.49
N LEU A 145 -3.94 11.69 11.22
CA LEU A 145 -5.36 11.92 10.85
C LEU A 145 -6.30 10.96 11.58
N GLY A 146 -5.94 9.68 11.63
CA GLY A 146 -6.72 8.66 12.36
C GLY A 146 -6.83 8.94 13.87
N MET A 147 -5.83 9.60 14.45
CA MET A 147 -5.81 10.08 15.84
C MET A 147 -6.60 11.38 16.04
N GLY A 148 -7.00 12.06 14.97
CA GLY A 148 -7.62 13.39 15.01
C GLY A 148 -6.63 14.55 15.09
N ASP A 149 -5.32 14.27 15.06
CA ASP A 149 -4.26 15.29 15.09
C ASP A 149 -4.00 15.83 13.68
N LYS A 150 -4.90 16.69 13.22
CA LYS A 150 -4.83 17.29 11.87
C LYS A 150 -3.58 18.14 11.66
N ALA A 151 -3.13 18.86 12.70
CA ALA A 151 -1.99 19.76 12.58
C ALA A 151 -0.68 18.98 12.32
N SER A 152 -0.43 17.90 13.08
CA SER A 152 0.70 17.02 12.83
C SER A 152 0.58 16.30 11.50
N ALA A 153 -0.62 15.87 11.12
CA ALA A 153 -0.85 15.22 9.83
C ALA A 153 -0.46 16.13 8.65
N GLU A 154 -0.92 17.38 8.66
CA GLU A 154 -0.61 18.37 7.62
C GLU A 154 0.91 18.63 7.53
N LYS A 155 1.59 18.72 8.67
CA LYS A 155 3.05 18.86 8.72
C LYS A 155 3.78 17.67 8.07
N TYR A 156 3.38 16.43 8.39
CA TYR A 156 3.99 15.24 7.79
C TYR A 156 3.70 15.14 6.30
N LEU A 157 2.46 15.39 5.87
CA LEU A 157 2.09 15.33 4.45
C LEU A 157 2.80 16.42 3.63
N THR A 158 2.95 17.62 4.18
CA THR A 158 3.76 18.69 3.56
C THR A 158 5.22 18.25 3.41
N LYS A 159 5.81 17.63 4.45
CA LYS A 159 7.17 17.07 4.38
C LYS A 159 7.28 15.99 3.30
N ALA A 160 6.27 15.12 3.16
CA ALA A 160 6.25 14.11 2.10
C ALA A 160 6.26 14.76 0.71
N LEU A 161 5.44 15.80 0.48
CA LEU A 161 5.37 16.51 -0.79
C LEU A 161 6.59 17.42 -1.08
N GLN A 162 7.38 17.75 -0.07
CA GLN A 162 8.70 18.37 -0.26
C GLN A 162 9.74 17.38 -0.78
N GLN A 163 9.62 16.09 -0.38
CA GLN A 163 10.51 15.01 -0.82
C GLN A 163 10.10 14.45 -2.18
N ASP A 164 8.81 14.22 -2.40
CA ASP A 164 8.23 13.85 -3.71
C ASP A 164 6.96 14.69 -3.98
N PRO A 165 7.09 15.78 -4.76
CA PRO A 165 5.96 16.65 -5.10
C PRO A 165 4.84 15.98 -5.90
N THR A 166 5.10 14.79 -6.46
CA THR A 166 4.18 14.03 -7.32
C THR A 166 3.54 12.84 -6.60
N TYR A 167 3.84 12.63 -5.32
CA TYR A 167 3.33 11.47 -4.60
C TYR A 167 1.82 11.54 -4.40
N ALA A 168 1.08 10.82 -5.24
CA ALA A 168 -0.37 10.85 -5.32
C ALA A 168 -1.08 10.60 -3.97
N PRO A 169 -0.67 9.64 -3.11
CA PRO A 169 -1.31 9.45 -1.81
C PRO A 169 -1.25 10.69 -0.90
N ALA A 170 -0.11 11.40 -0.86
CA ALA A 170 0.02 12.61 -0.06
C ALA A 170 -0.81 13.77 -0.63
N LEU A 171 -0.85 13.92 -1.95
CA LEU A 171 -1.69 14.90 -2.63
C LEU A 171 -3.17 14.70 -2.31
N LEU A 172 -3.64 13.45 -2.32
CA LEU A 172 -5.04 13.12 -1.99
C LEU A 172 -5.38 13.46 -0.53
N GLU A 173 -4.52 13.13 0.42
CA GLU A 173 -4.78 13.46 1.82
C GLU A 173 -4.75 14.98 2.06
N MET A 174 -3.83 15.72 1.42
CA MET A 174 -3.79 17.19 1.51
C MET A 174 -5.02 17.84 0.87
N GLN A 175 -5.53 17.29 -0.23
CA GLN A 175 -6.79 17.72 -0.82
C GLN A 175 -7.94 17.58 0.19
N LYS A 176 -8.08 16.41 0.83
CA LYS A 176 -9.11 16.13 1.83
C LYS A 176 -9.03 17.08 3.02
N ILE A 177 -7.82 17.30 3.56
CA ILE A 177 -7.60 18.21 4.69
C ILE A 177 -7.96 19.64 4.30
N SER A 178 -7.50 20.11 3.15
CA SER A 178 -7.80 21.47 2.67
C SER A 178 -9.29 21.70 2.48
N TYR A 179 -10.00 20.72 1.92
CA TYR A 179 -11.46 20.77 1.78
C TYR A 179 -12.15 20.84 3.16
N GLN A 180 -11.75 19.97 4.11
CA GLN A 180 -12.33 19.96 5.46
C GLN A 180 -12.07 21.24 6.25
N ASN A 181 -10.98 21.94 5.93
CA ASN A 181 -10.63 23.24 6.51
C ASN A 181 -11.29 24.43 5.77
N ASN A 182 -12.19 24.17 4.81
CA ASN A 182 -12.82 25.14 3.93
C ASN A 182 -11.84 25.95 3.06
N ASN A 183 -10.60 25.46 2.91
CA ASN A 183 -9.63 26.05 1.99
C ASN A 183 -9.80 25.41 0.60
N PHE A 184 -10.91 25.75 -0.07
CA PHE A 184 -11.31 25.11 -1.32
C PHE A 184 -10.33 25.37 -2.47
N GLN A 185 -9.66 26.53 -2.46
CA GLN A 185 -8.63 26.82 -3.46
C GLN A 185 -7.45 25.88 -3.32
N ALA A 186 -6.90 25.71 -2.12
CA ALA A 186 -5.82 24.75 -1.89
C ALA A 186 -6.26 23.31 -2.17
N ALA A 187 -7.51 22.94 -1.84
CA ALA A 187 -8.05 21.63 -2.18
C ALA A 187 -8.06 21.40 -3.68
N ASN A 188 -8.44 22.41 -4.47
CA ASN A 188 -8.39 22.30 -5.93
C ASN A 188 -6.95 22.22 -6.45
N ASP A 189 -6.01 23.01 -5.92
CA ASP A 189 -4.61 22.97 -6.33
C ASP A 189 -4.00 21.57 -6.11
N TYR A 190 -4.25 20.93 -4.97
CA TYR A 190 -3.84 19.55 -4.72
C TYR A 190 -4.54 18.53 -5.65
N LEU A 191 -5.82 18.73 -5.95
CA LEU A 191 -6.55 17.91 -6.89
C LEU A 191 -5.91 17.96 -8.29
N GLN A 192 -5.65 19.16 -8.80
CA GLN A 192 -5.05 19.30 -10.13
C GLN A 192 -3.68 18.61 -10.21
N ARG A 193 -2.86 18.75 -9.18
CA ARG A 193 -1.58 18.03 -9.08
C ARG A 193 -1.78 16.52 -9.04
N TYR A 194 -2.76 16.02 -8.30
CA TYR A 194 -3.10 14.59 -8.26
C TYR A 194 -3.50 14.08 -9.65
N LEU A 195 -4.34 14.80 -10.38
CA LEU A 195 -4.84 14.40 -11.71
C LEU A 195 -3.74 14.33 -12.78
N MET A 196 -2.61 15.00 -12.57
CA MET A 196 -1.44 14.89 -13.46
C MET A 196 -0.66 13.58 -13.28
N VAL A 197 -0.80 12.90 -12.13
CA VAL A 197 0.08 11.78 -11.74
C VAL A 197 -0.67 10.49 -11.43
N ALA A 198 -1.99 10.54 -11.27
CA ALA A 198 -2.81 9.40 -10.93
C ALA A 198 -4.16 9.42 -11.67
N PRO A 199 -4.74 8.24 -11.95
CA PRO A 199 -6.05 8.15 -12.58
C PRO A 199 -7.15 8.66 -11.65
N GLN A 200 -8.22 9.17 -12.25
CA GLN A 200 -9.43 9.53 -11.52
C GLN A 200 -10.09 8.28 -10.93
N THR A 201 -10.57 8.41 -9.71
CA THR A 201 -11.38 7.39 -9.03
C THR A 201 -12.74 7.97 -8.64
N PRO A 202 -13.75 7.16 -8.35
CA PRO A 202 -15.03 7.66 -7.85
C PRO A 202 -14.86 8.61 -6.65
N GLU A 203 -14.01 8.26 -5.69
CA GLU A 203 -13.73 9.09 -4.52
C GLU A 203 -13.11 10.44 -4.88
N THR A 204 -12.09 10.45 -5.75
CA THR A 204 -11.42 11.71 -6.14
C THR A 204 -12.34 12.61 -6.95
N LEU A 205 -13.17 12.04 -7.83
CA LEU A 205 -14.20 12.77 -8.56
C LEU A 205 -15.27 13.36 -7.64
N TRP A 206 -15.69 12.60 -6.63
CA TRP A 206 -16.65 13.10 -5.64
C TRP A 206 -16.12 14.32 -4.88
N ILE A 207 -14.87 14.25 -4.39
CA ILE A 207 -14.23 15.38 -3.71
C ILE A 207 -14.04 16.56 -4.67
N ALA A 208 -13.69 16.29 -5.95
CA ALA A 208 -13.61 17.31 -6.98
C ALA A 208 -14.94 18.06 -7.18
N ILE A 209 -16.04 17.32 -7.33
CA ILE A 209 -17.38 17.88 -7.48
C ILE A 209 -17.73 18.80 -6.29
N GLN A 210 -17.45 18.32 -5.06
CA GLN A 210 -17.73 19.09 -3.85
C GLN A 210 -16.86 20.36 -3.76
N THR A 211 -15.57 20.25 -4.11
CA THR A 211 -14.62 21.36 -4.08
C THR A 211 -14.99 22.43 -5.09
N GLU A 212 -15.28 22.03 -6.34
CA GLU A 212 -15.68 22.96 -7.40
C GLU A 212 -17.05 23.60 -7.13
N ALA A 213 -17.98 22.87 -6.52
CA ALA A 213 -19.26 23.43 -6.07
C ALA A 213 -19.06 24.51 -4.99
N ALA A 214 -18.16 24.29 -4.04
CA ALA A 214 -17.81 25.27 -3.01
C ALA A 214 -17.11 26.51 -3.58
N LEU A 215 -16.38 26.36 -4.70
CA LEU A 215 -15.77 27.46 -5.46
C LEU A 215 -16.76 28.16 -6.40
N GLY A 216 -17.98 27.63 -6.55
CA GLY A 216 -18.99 28.17 -7.48
C GLY A 216 -18.73 27.85 -8.96
N ASN A 217 -17.82 26.94 -9.26
CA ASN A 217 -17.48 26.55 -10.63
C ASN A 217 -18.45 25.48 -11.17
N THR A 218 -19.61 25.94 -11.62
CA THR A 218 -20.70 25.10 -12.11
C THR A 218 -20.33 24.28 -13.36
N ILE A 219 -19.39 24.77 -14.18
CA ILE A 219 -18.91 24.07 -15.38
C ILE A 219 -18.14 22.83 -14.98
N ALA A 220 -17.12 22.98 -14.13
CA ALA A 220 -16.32 21.85 -13.66
C ALA A 220 -17.16 20.83 -12.86
N VAL A 221 -18.12 21.30 -12.05
CA VAL A 221 -19.08 20.41 -11.36
C VAL A 221 -19.82 19.53 -12.36
N LYS A 222 -20.32 20.10 -13.47
CA LYS A 222 -21.02 19.35 -14.50
C LYS A 222 -20.12 18.34 -15.20
N GLU A 223 -18.91 18.74 -15.55
CA GLU A 223 -17.92 17.87 -16.22
C GLU A 223 -17.52 16.67 -15.34
N TYR A 224 -17.12 16.91 -14.10
CA TYR A 224 -16.76 15.83 -13.17
C TYR A 224 -17.95 14.91 -12.86
N THR A 225 -19.15 15.48 -12.71
CA THR A 225 -20.38 14.71 -12.50
C THR A 225 -20.66 13.80 -13.69
N GLN A 226 -20.61 14.34 -14.91
CA GLN A 226 -20.81 13.54 -16.12
C GLN A 226 -19.76 12.44 -16.25
N PHE A 227 -18.49 12.76 -16.01
CA PHE A 227 -17.41 11.78 -16.06
C PHE A 227 -17.61 10.64 -15.05
N LEU A 228 -18.00 10.97 -13.81
CA LEU A 228 -18.30 9.98 -12.77
C LEU A 228 -19.45 9.06 -13.17
N LEU A 229 -20.54 9.62 -13.67
CA LEU A 229 -21.73 8.84 -14.05
C LEU A 229 -21.49 7.93 -15.25
N VAL A 230 -20.65 8.34 -16.20
CA VAL A 230 -20.32 7.57 -17.40
C VAL A 230 -19.29 6.48 -17.12
N ASN A 231 -18.21 6.82 -16.42
CA ASN A 231 -17.09 5.90 -16.25
C ASN A 231 -17.21 5.01 -15.01
N PHE A 232 -17.99 5.42 -14.00
CA PHE A 232 -18.17 4.69 -12.74
C PHE A 232 -19.65 4.58 -12.34
N PRO A 233 -20.54 4.11 -13.23
CA PRO A 233 -22.02 4.18 -13.06
C PRO A 233 -22.55 3.40 -11.86
N PHE A 234 -21.77 2.43 -11.34
CA PHE A 234 -22.14 1.56 -10.22
C PHE A 234 -21.46 1.93 -8.90
N SER A 235 -20.61 2.96 -8.90
CA SER A 235 -19.97 3.43 -7.67
C SER A 235 -20.99 4.00 -6.68
N ASN A 236 -20.62 4.05 -5.41
CA ASN A 236 -21.47 4.64 -4.37
C ASN A 236 -21.69 6.14 -4.61
N GLU A 237 -20.68 6.83 -5.07
CA GLU A 237 -20.69 8.25 -5.39
C GLU A 237 -21.66 8.55 -6.54
N ALA A 238 -21.65 7.73 -7.60
CA ALA A 238 -22.62 7.85 -8.69
C ALA A 238 -24.06 7.60 -8.22
N LYS A 239 -24.26 6.65 -7.31
CA LYS A 239 -25.60 6.41 -6.71
C LYS A 239 -26.06 7.60 -5.88
N GLN A 240 -25.16 8.24 -5.10
CA GLN A 240 -25.49 9.45 -4.33
C GLN A 240 -25.93 10.59 -5.24
N ILE A 241 -25.25 10.84 -6.36
CA ILE A 241 -25.65 11.87 -7.33
C ILE A 241 -27.04 11.58 -7.89
N LYS A 242 -27.28 10.32 -8.30
CA LYS A 242 -28.60 9.93 -8.86
C LYS A 242 -29.72 10.09 -7.85
N SER A 243 -29.48 9.79 -6.58
CA SER A 243 -30.48 9.95 -5.51
C SER A 243 -30.72 11.42 -5.11
N SER A 244 -29.73 12.29 -5.31
CA SER A 244 -29.81 13.72 -4.99
C SER A 244 -30.44 14.54 -6.12
N SER A 245 -30.57 13.98 -7.33
CA SER A 245 -31.27 14.63 -8.44
C SER A 245 -32.74 14.30 -8.31
N PRO A 246 -33.63 15.28 -8.00
CA PRO A 246 -35.07 15.04 -8.01
C PRO A 246 -35.46 14.58 -9.41
N ASN A 247 -36.21 13.47 -9.49
CA ASN A 247 -36.78 12.95 -10.72
C ASN A 247 -37.37 14.07 -11.56
N LYS A 248 -36.78 14.30 -12.74
CA LYS A 248 -37.49 14.98 -13.83
C LYS A 248 -38.24 13.98 -14.66
#